data_ce11fd561034ddbc3a538771f6ae35ea
#
_entry.id   ce11fd561034ddbc3a538771f6ae35ea
#
_cell.length_a   1.000
_cell.length_b   1.000
_cell.length_c   1.000
_cell.angle_alpha   90.00
_cell.angle_beta   90.00
_cell.angle_gamma   90.00
#
_symmetry.space_group_name_H-M   'P 1'
#
loop_
_entity.id
_entity.type
_entity.pdbx_description
1 polymer ?
#
loop_
_entity_poly.entity_id
_entity_poly.type
_entity_poly.pdbx_seq_one_letter_code
_entity_poly.pdbx_strand_id
1 'polypeptide(L)'
;GQAVVPQITKSYSAGDHKSASNLVILASKYSFFLMAIPMLPILLETDFILNIWLKEVPEYTKIFVQAMLLKSVIFASEYGIGPLIHASGNIALFKITYSSITLFSLPLAYFAFKAGYPPYIISYIYLLTTTLTFIADLILLKAILNYDVMEFLKNSTFKIILVSLSVVPFFIIKNFFSYGWLRFIIISLVSEIILFISIYYLGMDRSERQSIKHYIILGIRKLQIRHSSTPVAP
;
A
#
# COMPACT_ATOMS: atom_id res chain seq x y z
N GLY A 1 8.35 6.80 3.20
CA GLY A 1 8.59 5.54 3.92
C GLY A 1 9.85 5.57 4.77
N GLN A 2 11.00 5.93 4.24
CA GLN A 2 12.29 5.84 4.94
C GLN A 2 12.38 6.66 6.23
N ALA A 3 11.66 7.77 6.35
CA ALA A 3 11.68 8.63 7.54
C ALA A 3 11.08 8.00 8.81
N VAL A 4 10.21 6.99 8.67
CA VAL A 4 9.54 6.32 9.82
C VAL A 4 10.42 5.20 10.40
N VAL A 5 11.28 4.56 9.61
CA VAL A 5 12.14 3.47 10.05
C VAL A 5 13.03 3.84 11.23
N PRO A 6 13.78 4.98 11.20
CA PRO A 6 14.58 5.40 12.36
C PRO A 6 13.74 5.67 13.61
N GLN A 7 12.51 6.16 13.45
CA GLN A 7 11.62 6.43 14.58
C GLN A 7 11.13 5.13 15.24
N ILE A 8 10.76 4.11 14.44
CA ILE A 8 10.38 2.78 14.96
C ILE A 8 11.55 2.20 15.77
N THR A 9 12.76 2.20 15.18
CA THR A 9 13.95 1.67 15.84
C THR A 9 14.27 2.43 17.13
N LYS A 10 14.23 3.77 17.10
CA LYS A 10 14.48 4.61 18.27
C LYS A 10 13.47 4.35 19.39
N SER A 11 12.17 4.30 19.08
CA SER A 11 11.14 4.05 20.09
C SER A 11 11.29 2.67 20.71
N TYR A 12 11.56 1.65 19.87
CA TYR A 12 11.77 0.29 20.34
C TYR A 12 13.00 0.18 21.25
N SER A 13 14.14 0.76 20.86
CA SER A 13 15.38 0.74 21.64
C SER A 13 15.29 1.54 22.96
N ALA A 14 14.39 2.53 23.02
CA ALA A 14 14.08 3.28 24.23
C ALA A 14 13.12 2.54 25.19
N GLY A 15 12.67 1.32 24.83
CA GLY A 15 11.69 0.55 25.62
C GLY A 15 10.24 1.00 25.44
N ASP A 16 9.97 2.00 24.62
CA ASP A 16 8.61 2.47 24.33
C ASP A 16 7.97 1.62 23.21
N HIS A 17 7.63 0.39 23.59
CA HIS A 17 7.03 -0.58 22.68
C HIS A 17 5.67 -0.14 22.16
N LYS A 18 4.92 0.64 22.93
CA LYS A 18 3.60 1.15 22.51
C LYS A 18 3.74 2.18 21.39
N SER A 19 4.65 3.14 21.51
CA SER A 19 4.93 4.10 20.43
C SER A 19 5.50 3.41 19.19
N ALA A 20 6.39 2.42 19.37
CA ALA A 20 6.89 1.63 18.24
C ALA A 20 5.75 0.89 17.50
N SER A 21 4.83 0.25 18.24
CA SER A 21 3.64 -0.40 17.68
C SER A 21 2.75 0.57 16.89
N ASN A 22 2.44 1.71 17.46
CA ASN A 22 1.64 2.73 16.79
C ASN A 22 2.31 3.23 15.49
N LEU A 23 3.62 3.42 15.50
CA LEU A 23 4.37 3.81 14.31
C LEU A 23 4.31 2.75 13.21
N VAL A 24 4.35 1.45 13.56
CA VAL A 24 4.18 0.34 12.60
C VAL A 24 2.79 0.37 11.97
N ILE A 25 1.73 0.53 12.77
CA ILE A 25 0.35 0.62 12.30
C ILE A 25 0.19 1.81 11.33
N LEU A 26 0.70 2.97 11.71
CA LEU A 26 0.66 4.17 10.87
C LEU A 26 1.46 3.99 9.58
N ALA A 27 2.70 3.46 9.69
CA ALA A 27 3.56 3.23 8.53
C ALA A 27 2.92 2.29 7.52
N SER A 28 2.38 1.17 7.97
CA SER A 28 1.65 0.20 7.15
C SER A 28 0.47 0.85 6.43
N LYS A 29 -0.41 1.49 7.18
CA LYS A 29 -1.63 2.11 6.67
C LYS A 29 -1.36 3.23 5.65
N TYR A 30 -0.49 4.16 6.01
CA TYR A 30 -0.19 5.29 5.13
C TYR A 30 0.67 4.92 3.93
N SER A 31 1.55 3.92 4.03
CA SER A 31 2.28 3.39 2.86
C SER A 31 1.31 2.78 1.85
N PHE A 32 0.31 2.03 2.33
CA PHE A 32 -0.76 1.53 1.48
C PHE A 32 -1.53 2.66 0.79
N PHE A 33 -2.00 3.67 1.54
CA PHE A 33 -2.77 4.77 0.96
C PHE A 33 -1.98 5.56 -0.08
N LEU A 34 -0.71 5.86 0.20
CA LEU A 34 0.18 6.55 -0.74
C LEU A 34 0.44 5.72 -2.01
N MET A 35 0.51 4.39 -1.89
CA MET A 35 0.69 3.51 -3.04
C MET A 35 -0.61 3.34 -3.83
N ALA A 36 -1.77 3.33 -3.16
CA ALA A 36 -3.08 3.17 -3.77
C ALA A 36 -3.43 4.33 -4.72
N ILE A 37 -3.03 5.58 -4.37
CA ILE A 37 -3.29 6.77 -5.18
C ILE A 37 -2.81 6.60 -6.63
N PRO A 38 -1.50 6.47 -6.95
CA PRO A 38 -1.08 6.33 -8.34
C PRO A 38 -1.50 5.00 -8.96
N MET A 39 -1.74 3.98 -8.15
CA MET A 39 -2.03 2.64 -8.64
C MET A 39 -3.48 2.49 -9.10
N LEU A 40 -4.44 3.16 -8.45
CA LEU A 40 -5.86 2.96 -8.74
C LEU A 40 -6.23 3.29 -10.20
N PRO A 41 -5.86 4.46 -10.77
CA PRO A 41 -6.12 4.74 -12.18
C PRO A 41 -5.47 3.73 -13.13
N ILE A 42 -4.23 3.32 -12.82
CA ILE A 42 -3.50 2.34 -13.64
C ILE A 42 -4.20 0.98 -13.61
N LEU A 43 -4.68 0.56 -12.44
CA LEU A 43 -5.38 -0.72 -12.27
C LEU A 43 -6.74 -0.73 -12.97
N LEU A 44 -7.49 0.38 -12.88
CA LEU A 44 -8.79 0.52 -13.51
C LEU A 44 -8.69 0.57 -15.04
N GLU A 45 -7.76 1.34 -15.57
CA GLU A 45 -7.63 1.63 -16.99
C GLU A 45 -6.34 1.08 -17.59
N THR A 46 -5.90 -0.11 -17.11
CA THR A 46 -4.67 -0.78 -17.55
C THR A 46 -4.61 -0.91 -19.07
N ASP A 47 -5.70 -1.33 -19.73
CA ASP A 47 -5.75 -1.48 -21.18
C ASP A 47 -5.51 -0.15 -21.90
N PHE A 48 -6.13 0.92 -21.42
CA PHE A 48 -6.01 2.25 -22.01
C PHE A 48 -4.57 2.76 -21.91
N ILE A 49 -3.96 2.64 -20.73
CA ILE A 49 -2.60 3.10 -20.46
C ILE A 49 -1.59 2.29 -21.27
N LEU A 50 -1.75 0.96 -21.34
CA LEU A 50 -0.85 0.10 -22.12
C LEU A 50 -0.93 0.42 -23.61
N ASN A 51 -2.11 0.69 -24.15
CA ASN A 51 -2.29 1.06 -25.57
C ASN A 51 -1.69 2.44 -25.92
N ILE A 52 -1.58 3.36 -24.95
CA ILE A 52 -0.89 4.64 -25.18
C ILE A 52 0.62 4.46 -25.16
N TRP A 53 1.10 3.64 -24.23
CA TRP A 53 2.53 3.51 -23.97
C TRP A 53 3.23 2.53 -24.95
N LEU A 54 2.54 1.45 -25.35
CA LEU A 54 3.07 0.40 -26.21
C LEU A 54 2.38 0.46 -27.58
N LYS A 55 3.16 0.38 -28.66
CA LYS A 55 2.62 0.27 -30.03
C LYS A 55 1.83 -1.02 -30.21
N GLU A 56 2.36 -2.10 -29.67
CA GLU A 56 1.72 -3.43 -29.63
C GLU A 56 1.81 -3.93 -28.18
N VAL A 57 0.66 -4.28 -27.61
CA VAL A 57 0.59 -4.81 -26.25
C VAL A 57 0.79 -6.33 -26.32
N PRO A 58 1.91 -6.88 -25.81
CA PRO A 58 2.13 -8.32 -25.80
C PRO A 58 1.05 -9.06 -25.02
N GLU A 59 0.82 -10.31 -25.41
CA GLU A 59 -0.13 -11.19 -24.72
C GLU A 59 0.20 -11.27 -23.22
N TYR A 60 -0.83 -11.28 -22.38
CA TYR A 60 -0.73 -11.32 -20.91
C TYR A 60 -0.13 -10.09 -20.20
N THR A 61 0.38 -9.08 -20.91
CA THR A 61 0.98 -7.87 -20.29
C THR A 61 0.04 -7.22 -19.27
N LYS A 62 -1.25 -7.11 -19.60
CA LYS A 62 -2.27 -6.60 -18.68
C LYS A 62 -2.30 -7.36 -17.35
N ILE A 63 -2.33 -8.69 -17.42
CA ILE A 63 -2.39 -9.56 -16.23
C ILE A 63 -1.13 -9.38 -15.38
N PHE A 64 0.06 -9.33 -16.02
CA PHE A 64 1.31 -9.09 -15.34
C PHE A 64 1.33 -7.74 -14.62
N VAL A 65 0.91 -6.66 -15.30
CA VAL A 65 0.87 -5.31 -14.72
C VAL A 65 -0.10 -5.27 -13.53
N GLN A 66 -1.33 -5.77 -13.70
CA GLN A 66 -2.32 -5.78 -12.63
C GLN A 66 -1.86 -6.58 -11.41
N ALA A 67 -1.30 -7.76 -11.62
CA ALA A 67 -0.78 -8.59 -10.54
C ALA A 67 0.42 -7.94 -9.83
N MET A 68 1.32 -7.29 -10.56
CA MET A 68 2.44 -6.54 -9.99
C MET A 68 1.97 -5.35 -9.15
N LEU A 69 0.96 -4.61 -9.61
CA LEU A 69 0.36 -3.52 -8.85
C LEU A 69 -0.26 -4.03 -7.55
N LEU A 70 -1.06 -5.10 -7.61
CA LEU A 70 -1.67 -5.73 -6.43
C LEU A 70 -0.61 -6.24 -5.45
N LYS A 71 0.45 -6.89 -5.95
CA LYS A 71 1.59 -7.30 -5.11
C LYS A 71 2.22 -6.10 -4.39
N SER A 72 2.45 -4.99 -5.11
CA SER A 72 3.07 -3.79 -4.55
C SER A 72 2.23 -3.17 -3.44
N VAL A 73 0.91 -3.25 -3.53
CA VAL A 73 -0.02 -2.76 -2.52
C VAL A 73 -0.02 -3.65 -1.28
N ILE A 74 -0.01 -4.97 -1.46
CA ILE A 74 0.11 -5.91 -0.34
C ILE A 74 1.43 -5.64 0.39
N PHE A 75 2.54 -5.51 -0.35
CA PHE A 75 3.86 -5.19 0.21
C PHE A 75 3.88 -3.84 0.95
N ALA A 76 3.18 -2.82 0.43
CA ALA A 76 3.06 -1.53 1.09
C ALA A 76 2.29 -1.64 2.43
N SER A 77 1.32 -2.57 2.53
CA SER A 77 0.54 -2.78 3.75
C SER A 77 1.31 -3.46 4.89
N GLU A 78 2.45 -4.07 4.63
CA GLU A 78 3.34 -4.67 5.64
C GLU A 78 4.51 -3.76 6.03
N TYR A 79 4.58 -2.55 5.44
CA TYR A 79 5.67 -1.61 5.69
C TYR A 79 5.73 -1.21 7.18
N GLY A 80 6.88 -1.34 7.78
CA GLY A 80 7.07 -1.08 9.21
C GLY A 80 7.24 -2.35 10.04
N ILE A 81 6.69 -3.49 9.64
CA ILE A 81 6.84 -4.78 10.33
C ILE A 81 8.32 -5.20 10.34
N GLY A 82 8.94 -5.24 9.15
CA GLY A 82 10.36 -5.58 9.01
C GLY A 82 11.27 -4.72 9.88
N PRO A 83 11.21 -3.39 9.82
CA PRO A 83 11.97 -2.50 10.71
C PRO A 83 11.81 -2.78 12.20
N LEU A 84 10.60 -3.12 12.67
CA LEU A 84 10.37 -3.47 14.07
C LEU A 84 11.05 -4.78 14.45
N ILE A 85 10.93 -5.82 13.61
CA ILE A 85 11.62 -7.11 13.83
C ILE A 85 13.15 -6.92 13.77
N HIS A 86 13.66 -6.08 12.88
CA HIS A 86 15.09 -5.75 12.83
C HIS A 86 15.57 -5.06 14.10
N ALA A 87 14.76 -4.13 14.65
CA ALA A 87 15.09 -3.46 15.91
C ALA A 87 15.15 -4.41 17.11
N SER A 88 14.44 -5.54 17.06
CA SER A 88 14.51 -6.58 18.09
C SER A 88 15.75 -7.50 17.99
N GLY A 89 16.57 -7.37 16.95
CA GLY A 89 17.75 -8.22 16.72
C GLY A 89 17.47 -9.54 16.00
N ASN A 90 16.21 -9.91 15.76
CA ASN A 90 15.85 -11.20 15.15
C ASN A 90 15.85 -11.17 13.61
N ILE A 91 16.82 -10.48 13.02
CA ILE A 91 16.94 -10.27 11.57
C ILE A 91 17.06 -11.59 10.81
N ALA A 92 17.85 -12.54 11.34
CA ALA A 92 18.12 -13.80 10.67
C ALA A 92 16.84 -14.62 10.46
N LEU A 93 16.03 -14.79 11.52
CA LEU A 93 14.78 -15.54 11.46
C LEU A 93 13.80 -14.91 10.46
N PHE A 94 13.65 -13.59 10.51
CA PHE A 94 12.82 -12.85 9.57
C PHE A 94 13.26 -13.06 8.12
N LYS A 95 14.56 -12.91 7.84
CA LYS A 95 15.10 -13.07 6.49
C LYS A 95 15.01 -14.49 5.97
N ILE A 96 15.28 -15.49 6.81
CA ILE A 96 15.15 -16.90 6.45
C ILE A 96 13.70 -17.22 6.08
N THR A 97 12.73 -16.81 6.91
CA THR A 97 11.30 -17.05 6.66
C THR A 97 10.87 -16.42 5.34
N TYR A 98 11.15 -15.12 5.16
CA TYR A 98 10.84 -14.40 3.94
C TYR A 98 11.45 -15.05 2.70
N SER A 99 12.77 -15.36 2.75
CA SER A 99 13.48 -15.95 1.61
C SER A 99 13.00 -17.36 1.30
N SER A 100 12.67 -18.16 2.31
CA SER A 100 12.16 -19.52 2.11
C SER A 100 10.80 -19.51 1.41
N ILE A 101 9.86 -18.65 1.85
CA ILE A 101 8.54 -18.52 1.22
C ILE A 101 8.70 -18.01 -0.23
N THR A 102 9.55 -17.00 -0.44
CA THR A 102 9.78 -16.46 -1.77
C THR A 102 10.45 -17.50 -2.70
N LEU A 103 11.43 -18.24 -2.21
CA LEU A 103 12.11 -19.29 -2.99
C LEU A 103 11.15 -20.42 -3.37
N PHE A 104 10.16 -20.70 -2.54
CA PHE A 104 9.14 -21.72 -2.83
C PHE A 104 8.29 -21.39 -4.06
N SER A 105 8.30 -20.14 -4.52
CA SER A 105 7.67 -19.76 -5.80
C SER A 105 8.27 -20.50 -7.00
N LEU A 106 9.55 -20.84 -6.96
CA LEU A 106 10.23 -21.53 -8.07
C LEU A 106 9.69 -22.95 -8.33
N PRO A 107 9.64 -23.87 -7.32
CA PRO A 107 9.02 -25.15 -7.52
C PRO A 107 7.53 -25.07 -7.88
N LEU A 108 6.78 -24.13 -7.28
CA LEU A 108 5.38 -23.92 -7.66
C LEU A 108 5.24 -23.54 -9.13
N ALA A 109 6.07 -22.61 -9.63
CA ALA A 109 6.08 -22.21 -11.03
C ALA A 109 6.47 -23.38 -11.95
N TYR A 110 7.48 -24.16 -11.56
CA TYR A 110 7.90 -25.35 -12.32
C TYR A 110 6.77 -26.36 -12.48
N PHE A 111 6.09 -26.71 -11.39
CA PHE A 111 4.97 -27.67 -11.45
C PHE A 111 3.78 -27.12 -12.22
N ALA A 112 3.49 -25.81 -12.08
CA ALA A 112 2.42 -25.17 -12.83
C ALA A 112 2.70 -25.22 -14.35
N PHE A 113 3.92 -24.89 -14.79
CA PHE A 113 4.30 -24.97 -16.21
C PHE A 113 4.32 -26.40 -16.73
N LYS A 114 4.79 -27.35 -15.93
CA LYS A 114 4.72 -28.77 -16.26
C LYS A 114 3.29 -29.29 -16.42
N ALA A 115 2.34 -28.71 -15.68
CA ALA A 115 0.92 -29.00 -15.80
C ALA A 115 0.23 -28.28 -16.98
N GLY A 116 0.97 -27.48 -17.79
CA GLY A 116 0.46 -26.79 -18.96
C GLY A 116 -0.21 -25.44 -18.69
N TYR A 117 -0.05 -24.87 -17.49
CA TYR A 117 -0.59 -23.53 -17.22
C TYR A 117 0.16 -22.46 -18.02
N PRO A 118 -0.56 -21.40 -18.48
CA PRO A 118 0.03 -20.32 -19.24
C PRO A 118 1.01 -19.46 -18.42
N PRO A 119 1.90 -18.67 -19.06
CA PRO A 119 2.97 -17.93 -18.38
C PRO A 119 2.50 -16.98 -17.28
N TYR A 120 1.29 -16.43 -17.37
CA TYR A 120 0.76 -15.50 -16.38
C TYR A 120 0.49 -16.14 -14.99
N ILE A 121 0.49 -17.49 -14.89
CA ILE A 121 0.33 -18.18 -13.61
C ILE A 121 1.39 -17.74 -12.58
N ILE A 122 2.58 -17.36 -13.04
CA ILE A 122 3.65 -16.88 -12.16
C ILE A 122 3.23 -15.63 -11.37
N SER A 123 2.40 -14.79 -11.96
CA SER A 123 1.87 -13.59 -11.29
C SER A 123 0.99 -13.94 -10.10
N TYR A 124 0.16 -14.96 -10.25
CA TYR A 124 -0.67 -15.45 -9.14
C TYR A 124 0.15 -16.16 -8.06
N ILE A 125 1.19 -16.88 -8.46
CA ILE A 125 2.14 -17.48 -7.53
C ILE A 125 2.85 -16.39 -6.70
N TYR A 126 3.26 -15.28 -7.33
CA TYR A 126 3.84 -14.15 -6.61
C TYR A 126 2.86 -13.43 -5.68
N LEU A 127 1.59 -13.30 -6.07
CA LEU A 127 0.56 -12.78 -5.18
C LEU A 127 0.35 -13.71 -3.97
N LEU A 128 0.29 -15.01 -4.22
CA LEU A 128 0.16 -16.02 -3.16
C LEU A 128 1.35 -15.95 -2.19
N THR A 129 2.58 -16.00 -2.69
CA THR A 129 3.78 -15.96 -1.85
C THR A 129 3.90 -14.65 -1.08
N THR A 130 3.54 -13.51 -1.67
CA THR A 130 3.52 -12.21 -0.97
C THR A 130 2.46 -12.20 0.14
N THR A 131 1.29 -12.78 -0.09
CA THR A 131 0.27 -12.91 0.97
C THR A 131 0.74 -13.84 2.08
N LEU A 132 1.42 -14.95 1.74
CA LEU A 132 1.99 -15.86 2.73
C LEU A 132 3.12 -15.21 3.54
N THR A 133 3.97 -14.37 2.91
CA THR A 133 5.00 -13.60 3.66
C THR A 133 4.35 -12.63 4.64
N PHE A 134 3.30 -11.92 4.24
CA PHE A 134 2.58 -11.04 5.16
C PHE A 134 1.99 -11.78 6.36
N ILE A 135 1.38 -12.95 6.15
CA ILE A 135 0.86 -13.79 7.23
C ILE A 135 2.01 -14.26 8.14
N ALA A 136 3.12 -14.72 7.55
CA ALA A 136 4.28 -15.16 8.30
C ALA A 136 4.88 -14.02 9.15
N ASP A 137 4.95 -12.82 8.62
CA ASP A 137 5.42 -11.63 9.33
C ASP A 137 4.55 -11.29 10.54
N LEU A 138 3.23 -11.42 10.45
CA LEU A 138 2.33 -11.27 11.59
C LEU A 138 2.54 -12.36 12.66
N ILE A 139 2.79 -13.61 12.23
CA ILE A 139 3.11 -14.70 13.14
C ILE A 139 4.45 -14.44 13.85
N LEU A 140 5.47 -14.00 13.12
CA LEU A 140 6.77 -13.64 13.68
C LEU A 140 6.68 -12.49 14.66
N LEU A 141 5.91 -11.43 14.35
CA LEU A 141 5.66 -10.33 15.28
C LEU A 141 5.11 -10.82 16.61
N LYS A 142 4.12 -11.71 16.56
CA LYS A 142 3.54 -12.29 17.78
C LYS A 142 4.53 -13.18 18.52
N ALA A 143 5.25 -14.05 17.80
CA ALA A 143 6.15 -15.03 18.40
C ALA A 143 7.40 -14.39 19.02
N ILE A 144 7.97 -13.36 18.36
CA ILE A 144 9.24 -12.73 18.78
C ILE A 144 9.02 -11.62 19.79
N LEU A 145 7.99 -10.77 19.56
CA LEU A 145 7.79 -9.51 20.27
C LEU A 145 6.57 -9.53 21.19
N ASN A 146 5.84 -10.62 21.23
CA ASN A 146 4.51 -10.69 21.88
C ASN A 146 3.59 -9.52 21.47
N TYR A 147 3.71 -9.13 20.17
CA TYR A 147 3.03 -7.99 19.59
C TYR A 147 1.51 -8.24 19.54
N ASP A 148 0.71 -7.20 19.78
CA ASP A 148 -0.74 -7.29 19.61
C ASP A 148 -1.11 -7.24 18.11
N VAL A 149 -1.10 -8.42 17.48
CA VAL A 149 -1.47 -8.58 16.07
C VAL A 149 -2.93 -8.19 15.83
N MET A 150 -3.81 -8.38 16.82
CA MET A 150 -5.22 -8.02 16.67
C MET A 150 -5.41 -6.50 16.59
N GLU A 151 -4.66 -5.74 17.38
CA GLU A 151 -4.62 -4.29 17.28
C GLU A 151 -4.14 -3.82 15.89
N PHE A 152 -3.09 -4.44 15.37
CA PHE A 152 -2.60 -4.17 14.01
C PHE A 152 -3.65 -4.48 12.95
N LEU A 153 -4.26 -5.65 12.99
CA LEU A 153 -5.29 -6.06 12.02
C LEU A 153 -6.48 -5.09 12.05
N LYS A 154 -6.94 -4.68 13.23
CA LYS A 154 -8.07 -3.77 13.39
C LYS A 154 -7.75 -2.35 12.93
N ASN A 155 -6.57 -1.82 13.29
CA ASN A 155 -6.24 -0.40 13.09
C ASN A 155 -5.49 -0.13 11.77
N SER A 156 -4.95 -1.15 11.11
CA SER A 156 -4.33 -1.06 9.79
C SER A 156 -5.08 -1.88 8.75
N THR A 157 -4.99 -3.22 8.80
CA THR A 157 -5.48 -4.11 7.73
C THR A 157 -6.98 -3.95 7.47
N PHE A 158 -7.82 -3.92 8.51
CA PHE A 158 -9.26 -3.77 8.34
C PHE A 158 -9.64 -2.42 7.69
N LYS A 159 -8.96 -1.34 8.08
CA LYS A 159 -9.17 -0.02 7.47
C LYS A 159 -8.72 0.02 6.01
N ILE A 160 -7.60 -0.63 5.70
CA ILE A 160 -7.12 -0.81 4.33
C ILE A 160 -8.18 -1.54 3.50
N ILE A 161 -8.75 -2.63 4.02
CA ILE A 161 -9.81 -3.39 3.33
C ILE A 161 -11.04 -2.52 3.10
N LEU A 162 -11.50 -1.77 4.10
CA LEU A 162 -12.67 -0.89 3.95
C LEU A 162 -12.45 0.18 2.87
N VAL A 163 -11.28 0.81 2.86
CA VAL A 163 -10.92 1.79 1.82
C VAL A 163 -10.85 1.12 0.46
N SER A 164 -10.26 -0.07 0.34
CA SER A 164 -10.18 -0.81 -0.92
C SER A 164 -11.57 -1.20 -1.45
N LEU A 165 -12.47 -1.62 -0.58
CA LEU A 165 -13.84 -2.00 -0.97
C LEU A 165 -14.62 -0.81 -1.56
N SER A 166 -14.35 0.42 -1.13
CA SER A 166 -15.04 1.62 -1.64
C SER A 166 -14.79 1.89 -3.12
N VAL A 167 -13.66 1.43 -3.66
CA VAL A 167 -13.26 1.64 -5.05
C VAL A 167 -13.58 0.45 -5.96
N VAL A 168 -13.95 -0.71 -5.41
CA VAL A 168 -14.32 -1.91 -6.18
C VAL A 168 -15.44 -1.66 -7.21
N PRO A 169 -16.51 -0.87 -6.90
CA PRO A 169 -17.57 -0.61 -7.88
C PRO A 169 -17.08 -0.01 -9.20
N PHE A 170 -15.95 0.72 -9.19
CA PHE A 170 -15.42 1.34 -10.41
C PHE A 170 -14.95 0.33 -11.46
N PHE A 171 -14.61 -0.89 -11.07
CA PHE A 171 -14.32 -1.97 -12.02
C PHE A 171 -15.52 -2.36 -12.88
N ILE A 172 -16.74 -2.12 -12.39
CA ILE A 172 -17.99 -2.38 -13.10
C ILE A 172 -18.45 -1.09 -13.79
N ILE A 173 -18.45 0.04 -13.08
CA ILE A 173 -18.95 1.35 -13.56
C ILE A 173 -18.23 1.79 -14.84
N LYS A 174 -16.91 1.56 -14.96
CA LYS A 174 -16.15 1.93 -16.16
C LYS A 174 -16.70 1.31 -17.46
N ASN A 175 -17.37 0.16 -17.38
CA ASN A 175 -17.89 -0.53 -18.55
C ASN A 175 -19.15 0.14 -19.14
N PHE A 176 -19.78 1.06 -18.39
CA PHE A 176 -20.90 1.87 -18.89
C PHE A 176 -20.45 3.07 -19.73
N PHE A 177 -19.16 3.34 -19.80
CA PHE A 177 -18.59 4.43 -20.58
C PHE A 177 -17.88 3.89 -21.82
N SER A 178 -18.01 4.58 -22.96
CA SER A 178 -17.29 4.26 -24.18
C SER A 178 -15.77 4.36 -23.96
N TYR A 179 -15.03 3.42 -24.52
CA TYR A 179 -13.57 3.38 -24.41
C TYR A 179 -12.95 4.63 -25.03
N GLY A 180 -12.03 5.28 -24.31
CA GLY A 180 -11.32 6.48 -24.80
C GLY A 180 -10.88 7.42 -23.69
N TRP A 181 -10.35 8.56 -24.08
CA TRP A 181 -9.81 9.58 -23.16
C TRP A 181 -10.84 10.09 -22.15
N LEU A 182 -12.09 10.28 -22.57
CA LEU A 182 -13.15 10.76 -21.69
C LEU A 182 -13.40 9.80 -20.54
N ARG A 183 -13.50 8.50 -20.83
CA ARG A 183 -13.66 7.45 -19.81
C ARG A 183 -12.46 7.45 -18.87
N PHE A 184 -11.24 7.45 -19.40
CA PHE A 184 -10.01 7.46 -18.60
C PHE A 184 -9.99 8.62 -17.60
N ILE A 185 -10.27 9.85 -18.07
CA ILE A 185 -10.26 11.04 -17.22
C ILE A 185 -11.36 10.97 -16.15
N ILE A 186 -12.60 10.67 -16.54
CA ILE A 186 -13.73 10.64 -15.60
C ILE A 186 -13.54 9.54 -14.55
N ILE A 187 -13.25 8.32 -14.99
CA ILE A 187 -13.10 7.18 -14.06
C ILE A 187 -11.93 7.40 -13.12
N SER A 188 -10.79 7.87 -13.62
CA SER A 188 -9.62 8.17 -12.78
C SER A 188 -9.93 9.25 -11.76
N LEU A 189 -10.47 10.40 -12.17
CA LEU A 189 -10.75 11.51 -11.25
C LEU A 189 -11.80 11.14 -10.20
N VAL A 190 -12.91 10.52 -10.63
CA VAL A 190 -14.00 10.18 -9.69
C VAL A 190 -13.56 9.10 -8.73
N SER A 191 -12.84 8.06 -9.20
CA SER A 191 -12.33 7.00 -8.32
C SER A 191 -11.30 7.56 -7.33
N GLU A 192 -10.44 8.49 -7.72
CA GLU A 192 -9.49 9.16 -6.83
C GLU A 192 -10.19 10.02 -5.77
N ILE A 193 -11.20 10.79 -6.15
CA ILE A 193 -12.00 11.56 -5.19
C ILE A 193 -12.65 10.63 -4.16
N ILE A 194 -13.24 9.53 -4.59
CA ILE A 194 -13.84 8.53 -3.69
C ILE A 194 -12.77 7.87 -2.82
N LEU A 195 -11.59 7.56 -3.37
CA LEU A 195 -10.46 7.04 -2.60
C LEU A 195 -10.04 8.03 -1.49
N PHE A 196 -9.84 9.31 -1.80
CA PHE A 196 -9.49 10.33 -0.80
C PHE A 196 -10.56 10.50 0.28
N ILE A 197 -11.83 10.53 -0.12
CA ILE A 197 -12.96 10.57 0.83
C ILE A 197 -12.94 9.34 1.74
N SER A 198 -12.75 8.15 1.17
CA SER A 198 -12.69 6.89 1.92
C SER A 198 -11.50 6.83 2.85
N ILE A 199 -10.31 7.27 2.42
CA ILE A 199 -9.13 7.39 3.29
C ILE A 199 -9.46 8.28 4.49
N TYR A 200 -10.07 9.44 4.24
CA TYR A 200 -10.39 10.39 5.31
C TYR A 200 -11.43 9.85 6.30
N TYR A 201 -12.53 9.25 5.82
CA TYR A 201 -13.65 8.83 6.69
C TYR A 201 -13.49 7.41 7.22
N LEU A 202 -12.95 6.47 6.44
CA LEU A 202 -12.83 5.06 6.81
C LEU A 202 -11.40 4.69 7.23
N GLY A 203 -10.39 5.27 6.57
CA GLY A 203 -8.99 4.96 6.80
C GLY A 203 -8.38 5.62 8.03
N MET A 204 -8.80 6.85 8.37
CA MET A 204 -8.20 7.65 9.44
C MET A 204 -9.01 7.64 10.72
N ASP A 205 -8.32 7.62 11.87
CA ASP A 205 -8.90 7.80 13.20
C ASP A 205 -9.22 9.27 13.48
N ARG A 206 -10.01 9.50 14.53
CA ARG A 206 -10.38 10.87 14.95
C ARG A 206 -9.14 11.72 15.30
N SER A 207 -8.17 11.14 15.97
CA SER A 207 -6.91 11.80 16.35
C SER A 207 -6.06 12.16 15.12
N GLU A 208 -5.98 11.25 14.15
CA GLU A 208 -5.26 11.48 12.89
C GLU A 208 -5.89 12.61 12.08
N ARG A 209 -7.22 12.62 11.96
CA ARG A 209 -7.96 13.70 11.30
C ARG A 209 -7.75 15.05 11.98
N GLN A 210 -7.72 15.10 13.31
CA GLN A 210 -7.44 16.33 14.06
C GLN A 210 -6.02 16.84 13.82
N SER A 211 -5.04 15.93 13.80
CA SER A 211 -3.64 16.28 13.50
C SER A 211 -3.51 16.87 12.09
N ILE A 212 -4.12 16.27 11.09
CA ILE A 212 -4.11 16.79 9.71
C ILE A 212 -4.75 18.17 9.64
N LYS A 213 -5.93 18.37 10.27
CA LYS A 213 -6.58 19.69 10.31
C LYS A 213 -5.67 20.74 10.95
N HIS A 214 -5.01 20.40 12.05
CA HIS A 214 -4.07 21.30 12.71
C HIS A 214 -2.90 21.70 11.80
N TYR A 215 -2.28 20.75 11.12
CA TYR A 215 -1.17 21.04 10.19
C TYR A 215 -1.61 21.87 8.98
N ILE A 216 -2.81 21.62 8.43
CA ILE A 216 -3.36 22.43 7.33
C ILE A 216 -3.56 23.88 7.80
N ILE A 217 -4.16 24.09 8.97
CA ILE A 217 -4.38 25.44 9.54
C ILE A 217 -3.05 26.17 9.75
N LEU A 218 -2.05 25.48 10.31
CA LEU A 218 -0.71 26.04 10.50
C LEU A 218 -0.03 26.38 9.16
N GLY A 219 -0.19 25.54 8.14
CA GLY A 219 0.30 25.79 6.79
C GLY A 219 -0.31 27.03 6.16
N ILE A 220 -1.63 27.15 6.24
CA ILE A 220 -2.38 28.33 5.72
C ILE A 220 -1.93 29.61 6.45
N ARG A 221 -1.80 29.58 7.79
CA ARG A 221 -1.32 30.73 8.56
C ARG A 221 0.10 31.17 8.16
N LYS A 222 1.02 30.22 7.94
CA LYS A 222 2.37 30.54 7.48
C LYS A 222 2.38 31.16 6.08
N LEU A 223 1.52 30.74 5.18
CA LEU A 223 1.38 31.32 3.85
C LEU A 223 0.82 32.74 3.91
N GLN A 224 -0.17 33.00 4.75
CA GLN A 224 -0.73 34.33 4.96
C GLN A 224 0.28 35.33 5.52
N ILE A 225 1.09 34.91 6.51
CA ILE A 225 2.16 35.74 7.08
C ILE A 225 3.22 36.07 6.02
N ARG A 226 3.57 35.12 5.16
CA ARG A 226 4.55 35.33 4.10
C ARG A 226 4.07 36.29 3.00
N HIS A 227 2.76 36.29 2.73
CA HIS A 227 2.14 37.24 1.78
C HIS A 227 2.02 38.66 2.33
N SER A 228 1.81 38.79 3.66
CA SER A 228 1.72 40.11 4.32
C SER A 228 3.07 40.77 4.57
N SER A 229 4.16 40.02 4.45
CA SER A 229 5.54 40.52 4.69
C SER A 229 6.32 40.85 3.41
N THR A 230 5.72 40.77 2.22
CA THR A 230 6.33 41.32 0.98
C THR A 230 6.13 42.84 1.00
N PRO A 231 7.21 43.64 1.17
CA PRO A 231 7.07 45.09 1.04
C PRO A 231 6.69 45.42 -0.41
N VAL A 232 5.65 46.22 -0.56
CA VAL A 232 5.36 46.89 -1.82
C VAL A 232 6.60 47.74 -2.13
N ALA A 233 7.35 47.37 -3.15
CA ALA A 233 8.47 48.18 -3.63
C ALA A 233 7.96 49.52 -4.11
N PRO A 234 8.68 50.61 -3.82
CA PRO A 234 8.28 51.98 -4.22
C PRO A 234 8.34 52.22 -5.73
#